data_bb1ffa72cf12909394b2587b19cd7d31
#
_entry.id   bb1ffa72cf12909394b2587b19cd7d31
#
_cell.length_a   1.000
_cell.length_b   1.000
_cell.length_c   1.000
_cell.angle_alpha   90.00
_cell.angle_beta   90.00
_cell.angle_gamma   90.00
#
_symmetry.space_group_name_H-M   'P 1'
#
loop_
_entity.id
_entity.type
_entity.pdbx_description
1 polymer ?
#
loop_
_entity_poly.entity_id
_entity_poly.type
_entity_poly.pdbx_seq_one_letter_code
_entity_poly.pdbx_strand_id
1 'polypeptide(L)'
;MATDTGLLGGTLVGIVTSRDVQFQPRSARLADVMTTNLVTASEGVTLTDANDILRDSKKGKLPIVDPQGRLVSLLARSDLLKNQTYPLASKGPESKQLYSAAAVGTRPADRDRLVLLVEAGLDIVVIDSSQGNSIFQVEMIQWIKKTYPALEVIAGNVVTREQAATLIAAGADGLRVGMGSGSICITQEVMAVGRPQASAVYAVSEFASRFGVPVIADGGISNVGHIVKALALGAGAVMMGGLLAGTTEAPGEYFYHEGKRVKAYRGMGSIEAMEQGKPGSAPIPGSKANGKPRKYPTPPSKAQGRNHVHENAATTRYFSESSTIKVAQGVSGDVQDKGSVKDFLPYLHAGLQHSLQDIGIRNVLELHNSVHEGRVRFELRTASAQVEGGVHGLNS
;
A
#
# COMPACT_ATOMS: atom_id res chain seq x y z
N MET A 1 -25.54 -2.98 -10.91
CA MET A 1 -26.84 -2.41 -10.55
C MET A 1 -27.29 -1.50 -11.68
N ALA A 2 -28.56 -1.49 -11.99
CA ALA A 2 -29.15 -0.55 -12.96
C ALA A 2 -30.09 0.38 -12.19
N THR A 3 -29.90 1.68 -12.38
CA THR A 3 -30.76 2.74 -11.83
C THR A 3 -31.29 3.59 -12.97
N ASP A 4 -32.36 4.30 -12.75
CA ASP A 4 -33.01 5.20 -13.76
C ASP A 4 -32.04 6.30 -14.24
N THR A 5 -31.14 6.78 -13.38
CA THR A 5 -30.14 7.81 -13.70
C THR A 5 -28.78 7.23 -14.13
N GLY A 6 -28.55 5.93 -13.95
CA GLY A 6 -27.24 5.29 -14.13
C GLY A 6 -26.24 5.59 -13.00
N LEU A 7 -26.65 6.30 -11.97
CA LEU A 7 -25.79 6.71 -10.84
C LEU A 7 -26.28 6.11 -9.52
N LEU A 8 -25.40 6.08 -8.53
CA LEU A 8 -25.78 5.82 -7.14
C LEU A 8 -26.73 6.93 -6.68
N GLY A 9 -27.75 6.59 -5.87
CA GLY A 9 -28.81 7.51 -5.48
C GLY A 9 -29.99 7.60 -6.48
N GLY A 10 -29.87 6.99 -7.67
CA GLY A 10 -31.02 6.80 -8.59
C GLY A 10 -31.93 5.66 -8.14
N THR A 11 -33.18 5.66 -8.64
CA THR A 11 -34.14 4.59 -8.36
C THR A 11 -33.65 3.25 -8.89
N LEU A 12 -33.65 2.23 -8.04
CA LEU A 12 -33.19 0.91 -8.43
C LEU A 12 -34.19 0.23 -9.36
N VAL A 13 -33.77 -0.05 -10.62
CA VAL A 13 -34.62 -0.68 -11.62
C VAL A 13 -34.25 -2.12 -11.97
N GLY A 14 -33.00 -2.51 -11.71
CA GLY A 14 -32.56 -3.87 -12.02
C GLY A 14 -31.15 -4.21 -11.56
N ILE A 15 -30.79 -5.48 -11.70
CA ILE A 15 -29.43 -5.99 -11.54
C ILE A 15 -29.00 -6.75 -12.79
N VAL A 16 -27.75 -6.52 -13.22
CA VAL A 16 -27.11 -7.25 -14.31
C VAL A 16 -25.86 -7.94 -13.76
N THR A 17 -25.70 -9.21 -14.06
CA THR A 17 -24.53 -10.01 -13.72
C THR A 17 -23.77 -10.43 -14.96
N SER A 18 -22.56 -10.95 -14.81
CA SER A 18 -21.78 -11.48 -15.93
C SER A 18 -22.51 -12.61 -16.68
N ARG A 19 -23.38 -13.37 -15.99
CA ARG A 19 -24.18 -14.43 -16.60
C ARG A 19 -25.25 -13.87 -17.54
N ASP A 20 -25.87 -12.77 -17.16
CA ASP A 20 -26.96 -12.15 -17.94
C ASP A 20 -26.46 -11.61 -19.27
N VAL A 21 -25.18 -11.21 -19.35
CA VAL A 21 -24.55 -10.63 -20.56
C VAL A 21 -23.67 -11.60 -21.33
N GLN A 22 -23.41 -12.80 -20.80
CA GLN A 22 -22.36 -13.72 -21.31
C GLN A 22 -22.55 -14.13 -22.77
N PHE A 23 -23.76 -14.27 -23.26
CA PHE A 23 -24.07 -14.69 -24.65
C PHE A 23 -24.91 -13.66 -25.41
N GLN A 24 -24.98 -12.43 -24.90
CA GLN A 24 -25.77 -11.38 -25.49
C GLN A 24 -24.94 -10.60 -26.52
N PRO A 25 -25.55 -10.13 -27.60
CA PRO A 25 -24.90 -9.22 -28.53
C PRO A 25 -24.53 -7.90 -27.83
N ARG A 26 -23.43 -7.27 -28.27
CA ARG A 26 -22.98 -6.00 -27.68
C ARG A 26 -24.00 -4.87 -27.79
N SER A 27 -24.94 -4.99 -28.70
CA SER A 27 -26.06 -4.05 -28.92
C SER A 27 -27.28 -4.31 -28.03
N ALA A 28 -27.27 -5.36 -27.20
CA ALA A 28 -28.39 -5.66 -26.31
C ALA A 28 -28.57 -4.53 -25.29
N ARG A 29 -29.80 -4.13 -25.06
CA ARG A 29 -30.15 -3.10 -24.07
C ARG A 29 -30.10 -3.71 -22.67
N LEU A 30 -29.61 -2.96 -21.67
CA LEU A 30 -29.60 -3.43 -20.30
C LEU A 30 -30.98 -3.82 -19.78
N ALA A 31 -32.01 -3.07 -20.19
CA ALA A 31 -33.39 -3.33 -19.82
C ALA A 31 -33.90 -4.72 -20.26
N ASP A 32 -33.37 -5.25 -21.35
CA ASP A 32 -33.81 -6.53 -21.91
C ASP A 32 -33.14 -7.73 -21.26
N VAL A 33 -32.00 -7.50 -20.57
CA VAL A 33 -31.16 -8.57 -19.98
C VAL A 33 -31.10 -8.51 -18.46
N MET A 34 -31.51 -7.39 -17.84
CA MET A 34 -31.46 -7.25 -16.39
C MET A 34 -32.57 -8.03 -15.69
N THR A 35 -32.26 -8.47 -14.46
CA THR A 35 -33.25 -9.01 -13.54
C THR A 35 -33.92 -7.84 -12.80
N THR A 36 -35.27 -7.78 -12.88
CA THR A 36 -36.08 -6.70 -12.27
C THR A 36 -36.76 -7.11 -10.96
N ASN A 37 -37.01 -8.41 -10.76
CA ASN A 37 -37.54 -8.92 -9.50
C ASN A 37 -36.42 -9.04 -8.47
N LEU A 38 -36.20 -7.95 -7.74
CA LEU A 38 -35.09 -7.82 -6.81
C LEU A 38 -35.51 -8.07 -5.37
N VAL A 39 -34.65 -8.77 -4.63
CA VAL A 39 -34.68 -8.79 -3.17
C VAL A 39 -33.81 -7.62 -2.71
N THR A 40 -34.38 -6.71 -1.94
CA THR A 40 -33.71 -5.53 -1.42
C THR A 40 -33.81 -5.48 0.11
N ALA A 41 -32.97 -4.69 0.76
CA ALA A 41 -33.11 -4.34 2.15
C ALA A 41 -33.11 -2.82 2.31
N SER A 42 -33.68 -2.34 3.41
CA SER A 42 -33.71 -0.92 3.73
C SER A 42 -32.36 -0.45 4.26
N GLU A 43 -32.05 0.83 4.06
CA GLU A 43 -30.95 1.49 4.70
C GLU A 43 -31.00 1.30 6.22
N GLY A 44 -29.83 1.05 6.85
CA GLY A 44 -29.74 0.72 8.28
C GLY A 44 -29.93 -0.76 8.63
N VAL A 45 -30.15 -1.65 7.65
CA VAL A 45 -30.22 -3.11 7.89
C VAL A 45 -28.96 -3.60 8.60
N THR A 46 -29.13 -4.44 9.64
CA THR A 46 -27.97 -5.03 10.32
C THR A 46 -27.30 -6.12 9.46
N LEU A 47 -26.02 -6.42 9.72
CA LEU A 47 -25.33 -7.50 9.03
C LEU A 47 -25.99 -8.88 9.28
N THR A 48 -26.60 -9.07 10.45
CA THR A 48 -27.32 -10.30 10.80
C THR A 48 -28.58 -10.43 9.95
N ASP A 49 -29.44 -9.41 9.93
CA ASP A 49 -30.67 -9.41 9.15
C ASP A 49 -30.36 -9.55 7.64
N ALA A 50 -29.35 -8.83 7.15
CA ALA A 50 -28.89 -8.94 5.76
C ALA A 50 -28.42 -10.36 5.41
N ASN A 51 -27.74 -11.05 6.34
CA ASN A 51 -27.35 -12.45 6.16
C ASN A 51 -28.57 -13.37 6.06
N ASP A 52 -29.56 -13.16 6.92
CA ASP A 52 -30.80 -13.94 6.92
C ASP A 52 -31.57 -13.73 5.61
N ILE A 53 -31.72 -12.50 5.14
CA ILE A 53 -32.32 -12.18 3.84
C ILE A 53 -31.57 -12.89 2.69
N LEU A 54 -30.23 -12.85 2.68
CA LEU A 54 -29.43 -13.48 1.63
C LEU A 54 -29.50 -15.01 1.70
N ARG A 55 -29.60 -15.59 2.91
CA ARG A 55 -29.76 -17.02 3.11
C ARG A 55 -31.11 -17.51 2.60
N ASP A 56 -32.17 -16.84 3.04
CA ASP A 56 -33.54 -17.27 2.76
C ASP A 56 -33.92 -17.03 1.29
N SER A 57 -33.48 -15.92 0.71
CA SER A 57 -33.67 -15.62 -0.74
C SER A 57 -32.76 -16.43 -1.66
N LYS A 58 -31.72 -17.10 -1.14
CA LYS A 58 -30.66 -17.79 -1.89
C LYS A 58 -29.94 -16.89 -2.92
N LYS A 59 -29.96 -15.56 -2.70
CA LYS A 59 -29.27 -14.58 -3.54
C LYS A 59 -27.84 -14.35 -3.05
N GLY A 60 -26.96 -13.95 -3.96
CA GLY A 60 -25.56 -13.59 -3.64
C GLY A 60 -25.33 -12.11 -3.45
N LYS A 61 -26.31 -11.28 -3.77
CA LYS A 61 -26.24 -9.83 -3.76
C LYS A 61 -27.53 -9.26 -3.17
N LEU A 62 -27.40 -8.26 -2.31
CA LEU A 62 -28.50 -7.59 -1.64
C LEU A 62 -28.35 -6.07 -1.85
N PRO A 63 -29.10 -5.47 -2.76
CA PRO A 63 -29.18 -4.03 -2.88
C PRO A 63 -29.80 -3.42 -1.62
N ILE A 64 -29.19 -2.36 -1.14
CA ILE A 64 -29.72 -1.55 -0.05
C ILE A 64 -30.34 -0.29 -0.65
N VAL A 65 -31.56 -0.03 -0.29
CA VAL A 65 -32.35 1.11 -0.79
C VAL A 65 -32.87 1.98 0.33
N ASP A 66 -33.03 3.27 0.03
CA ASP A 66 -33.70 4.18 0.94
C ASP A 66 -35.25 4.00 0.92
N PRO A 67 -36.01 4.72 1.76
CA PRO A 67 -37.48 4.63 1.77
C PRO A 67 -38.16 5.03 0.44
N GLN A 68 -37.45 5.72 -0.45
CA GLN A 68 -37.93 6.11 -1.79
C GLN A 68 -37.52 5.10 -2.88
N GLY A 69 -36.87 3.98 -2.52
CA GLY A 69 -36.43 2.96 -3.45
C GLY A 69 -35.15 3.32 -4.23
N ARG A 70 -34.42 4.35 -3.80
CA ARG A 70 -33.17 4.76 -4.43
C ARG A 70 -32.01 3.91 -3.91
N LEU A 71 -31.10 3.56 -4.79
CA LEU A 71 -29.95 2.72 -4.45
C LEU A 71 -28.95 3.47 -3.55
N VAL A 72 -28.77 2.99 -2.34
CA VAL A 72 -27.80 3.51 -1.35
C VAL A 72 -26.49 2.73 -1.42
N SER A 73 -26.57 1.40 -1.41
CA SER A 73 -25.38 0.54 -1.45
C SER A 73 -25.69 -0.87 -1.93
N LEU A 74 -24.66 -1.70 -2.02
CA LEU A 74 -24.78 -3.10 -2.38
C LEU A 74 -24.01 -3.96 -1.37
N LEU A 75 -24.69 -4.87 -0.72
CA LEU A 75 -24.08 -5.90 0.11
C LEU A 75 -23.99 -7.23 -0.67
N ALA A 76 -22.84 -7.87 -0.61
CA ALA A 76 -22.65 -9.19 -1.18
C ALA A 76 -22.42 -10.23 -0.08
N ARG A 77 -22.83 -11.48 -0.35
CA ARG A 77 -22.54 -12.63 0.54
C ARG A 77 -21.04 -12.79 0.81
N SER A 78 -20.19 -12.46 -0.18
CA SER A 78 -18.74 -12.44 -0.01
C SER A 78 -18.27 -11.44 1.04
N ASP A 79 -18.98 -10.32 1.25
CA ASP A 79 -18.59 -9.29 2.21
C ASP A 79 -18.90 -9.74 3.63
N LEU A 80 -19.99 -10.48 3.82
CA LEU A 80 -20.31 -11.13 5.09
C LEU A 80 -19.28 -12.19 5.43
N LEU A 81 -18.89 -13.03 4.46
CA LEU A 81 -17.82 -14.03 4.64
C LEU A 81 -16.48 -13.39 4.98
N LYS A 82 -16.12 -12.30 4.30
CA LYS A 82 -14.89 -11.54 4.62
C LYS A 82 -14.92 -10.98 6.03
N ASN A 83 -16.06 -10.45 6.48
CA ASN A 83 -16.19 -9.95 7.84
C ASN A 83 -16.05 -11.07 8.89
N GLN A 84 -16.54 -12.24 8.60
CA GLN A 84 -16.40 -13.43 9.45
C GLN A 84 -14.95 -13.96 9.45
N THR A 85 -14.30 -13.98 8.27
CA THR A 85 -12.93 -14.48 8.11
C THR A 85 -11.90 -13.51 8.67
N TYR A 86 -12.16 -12.17 8.56
CA TYR A 86 -11.25 -11.12 8.99
C TYR A 86 -11.93 -10.16 9.99
N PRO A 87 -12.26 -10.64 11.21
CA PRO A 87 -12.99 -9.84 12.21
C PRO A 87 -12.19 -8.64 12.71
N LEU A 88 -10.85 -8.73 12.68
CA LEU A 88 -9.93 -7.69 13.16
C LEU A 88 -9.56 -6.65 12.09
N ALA A 89 -10.14 -6.72 10.90
CA ALA A 89 -9.91 -5.70 9.87
C ALA A 89 -10.34 -4.31 10.36
N SER A 90 -9.50 -3.31 10.10
CA SER A 90 -9.76 -1.92 10.51
C SER A 90 -10.98 -1.35 9.80
N LYS A 91 -11.98 -0.96 10.57
CA LYS A 91 -13.28 -0.47 10.10
C LYS A 91 -13.71 0.76 10.88
N GLY A 92 -14.46 1.63 10.23
CA GLY A 92 -15.13 2.74 10.91
C GLY A 92 -16.06 2.24 12.01
N PRO A 93 -16.07 2.88 13.19
CA PRO A 93 -16.83 2.39 14.33
C PRO A 93 -18.36 2.39 14.10
N GLU A 94 -18.85 3.33 13.30
CA GLU A 94 -20.26 3.46 12.96
C GLU A 94 -20.60 2.81 11.62
N SER A 95 -19.89 3.17 10.56
CA SER A 95 -20.12 2.70 9.19
C SER A 95 -19.87 1.20 8.99
N LYS A 96 -19.01 0.60 9.83
CA LYS A 96 -18.50 -0.78 9.66
C LYS A 96 -17.79 -1.02 8.31
N GLN A 97 -17.55 0.04 7.54
CA GLN A 97 -16.77 -0.02 6.30
C GLN A 97 -15.27 -0.08 6.61
N LEU A 98 -14.51 -0.73 5.75
CA LEU A 98 -13.05 -0.73 5.84
C LEU A 98 -12.53 0.69 5.63
N TYR A 99 -11.55 1.08 6.43
CA TYR A 99 -10.84 2.32 6.18
C TYR A 99 -10.13 2.27 4.83
N SER A 100 -10.24 3.36 4.08
CA SER A 100 -9.60 3.57 2.80
C SER A 100 -8.40 4.53 2.94
N ALA A 101 -7.30 4.21 2.27
CA ALA A 101 -6.14 5.08 2.23
C ALA A 101 -5.64 5.26 0.80
N ALA A 102 -5.24 6.48 0.44
CA ALA A 102 -4.67 6.78 -0.87
C ALA A 102 -3.41 7.63 -0.76
N ALA A 103 -2.44 7.37 -1.64
CA ALA A 103 -1.23 8.17 -1.72
C ALA A 103 -1.41 9.35 -2.67
N VAL A 104 -0.88 10.51 -2.27
CA VAL A 104 -0.77 11.71 -3.10
C VAL A 104 0.64 12.30 -3.00
N GLY A 105 1.07 13.05 -4.01
CA GLY A 105 2.30 13.85 -3.96
C GLY A 105 2.07 15.22 -3.32
N THR A 106 2.97 16.16 -3.63
CA THR A 106 2.94 17.52 -3.08
C THR A 106 2.72 18.59 -4.15
N ARG A 107 2.37 18.21 -5.37
CA ARG A 107 2.18 19.12 -6.50
C ARG A 107 0.77 19.72 -6.52
N PRO A 108 0.55 20.83 -7.20
CA PRO A 108 -0.79 21.42 -7.34
C PRO A 108 -1.84 20.42 -7.87
N ALA A 109 -1.51 19.61 -8.90
CA ALA A 109 -2.39 18.59 -9.45
C ALA A 109 -2.76 17.49 -8.44
N ASP A 110 -1.93 17.23 -7.42
CA ASP A 110 -2.25 16.28 -6.35
C ASP A 110 -3.37 16.82 -5.45
N ARG A 111 -3.53 18.14 -5.33
CA ARG A 111 -4.67 18.75 -4.61
C ARG A 111 -5.98 18.47 -5.34
N ASP A 112 -6.02 18.64 -6.66
CA ASP A 112 -7.22 18.35 -7.46
C ASP A 112 -7.58 16.87 -7.37
N ARG A 113 -6.58 15.99 -7.43
CA ARG A 113 -6.76 14.55 -7.22
C ARG A 113 -7.29 14.23 -5.82
N LEU A 114 -6.81 14.91 -4.79
CA LEU A 114 -7.26 14.67 -3.41
C LEU A 114 -8.71 15.09 -3.22
N VAL A 115 -9.19 16.16 -3.85
CA VAL A 115 -10.60 16.55 -3.82
C VAL A 115 -11.49 15.38 -4.28
N LEU A 116 -11.17 14.78 -5.42
CA LEU A 116 -11.92 13.64 -5.95
C LEU A 116 -11.87 12.40 -5.05
N LEU A 117 -10.73 12.17 -4.40
CA LEU A 117 -10.57 11.05 -3.45
C LEU A 117 -11.43 11.26 -2.19
N VAL A 118 -11.46 12.49 -1.66
CA VAL A 118 -12.30 12.83 -0.49
C VAL A 118 -13.78 12.71 -0.83
N GLU A 119 -14.20 13.19 -2.00
CA GLU A 119 -15.57 13.01 -2.49
C GLU A 119 -15.96 11.54 -2.65
N ALA A 120 -14.99 10.67 -2.97
CA ALA A 120 -15.17 9.22 -3.02
C ALA A 120 -15.17 8.52 -1.66
N GLY A 121 -14.99 9.25 -0.55
CA GLY A 121 -15.02 8.72 0.82
C GLY A 121 -13.65 8.26 1.34
N LEU A 122 -12.57 8.96 1.02
CA LEU A 122 -11.24 8.67 1.56
C LEU A 122 -11.17 8.99 3.06
N ASP A 123 -10.65 8.05 3.86
CA ASP A 123 -10.45 8.21 5.30
C ASP A 123 -9.05 8.70 5.64
N ILE A 124 -8.02 8.24 4.91
CA ILE A 124 -6.62 8.49 5.21
C ILE A 124 -5.87 8.89 3.94
N VAL A 125 -5.16 10.00 3.98
CA VAL A 125 -4.23 10.36 2.90
C VAL A 125 -2.78 10.10 3.33
N VAL A 126 -2.00 9.47 2.44
CA VAL A 126 -0.57 9.25 2.62
C VAL A 126 0.19 10.18 1.69
N ILE A 127 0.96 11.12 2.22
CA ILE A 127 1.80 11.99 1.39
C ILE A 127 3.08 11.23 1.03
N ASP A 128 3.22 10.90 -0.25
CA ASP A 128 4.35 10.11 -0.75
C ASP A 128 5.46 11.01 -1.29
N SER A 129 6.50 11.19 -0.49
CA SER A 129 7.70 11.92 -0.86
C SER A 129 8.95 11.16 -0.40
N SER A 130 10.01 11.19 -1.19
CA SER A 130 11.31 10.60 -0.83
C SER A 130 11.97 11.38 0.33
N GLN A 131 11.70 12.68 0.44
CA GLN A 131 12.13 13.56 1.53
C GLN A 131 10.90 14.30 2.08
N GLY A 132 10.44 13.88 3.27
CA GLY A 132 9.24 14.43 3.90
C GLY A 132 9.44 15.85 4.43
N ASN A 133 10.62 16.15 4.94
CA ASN A 133 10.92 17.48 5.49
C ASN A 133 11.20 18.50 4.38
N SER A 134 10.17 18.87 3.64
CA SER A 134 10.20 19.88 2.59
C SER A 134 9.09 20.91 2.78
N ILE A 135 9.32 22.13 2.32
CA ILE A 135 8.30 23.17 2.34
C ILE A 135 7.02 22.75 1.63
N PHE A 136 7.14 22.01 0.53
CA PHE A 136 6.00 21.52 -0.26
C PHE A 136 5.12 20.54 0.53
N GLN A 137 5.73 19.66 1.33
CA GLN A 137 4.97 18.73 2.16
C GLN A 137 4.32 19.44 3.34
N VAL A 138 5.02 20.36 3.99
CA VAL A 138 4.47 21.19 5.07
C VAL A 138 3.24 21.98 4.60
N GLU A 139 3.35 22.66 3.47
CA GLU A 139 2.23 23.41 2.86
C GLU A 139 1.07 22.49 2.46
N MET A 140 1.37 21.29 1.97
CA MET A 140 0.34 20.30 1.61
C MET A 140 -0.43 19.82 2.86
N ILE A 141 0.28 19.48 3.94
CA ILE A 141 -0.34 19.08 5.21
C ILE A 141 -1.24 20.19 5.76
N GLN A 142 -0.72 21.40 5.84
CA GLN A 142 -1.47 22.57 6.34
C GLN A 142 -2.72 22.85 5.50
N TRP A 143 -2.61 22.74 4.17
CA TRP A 143 -3.75 22.90 3.27
C TRP A 143 -4.79 21.81 3.50
N ILE A 144 -4.38 20.54 3.64
CA ILE A 144 -5.27 19.41 3.89
C ILE A 144 -6.02 19.62 5.22
N LYS A 145 -5.30 19.87 6.30
CA LYS A 145 -5.92 20.03 7.65
C LYS A 145 -6.83 21.25 7.74
N LYS A 146 -6.57 22.29 6.96
CA LYS A 146 -7.44 23.46 6.84
C LYS A 146 -8.71 23.15 6.03
N THR A 147 -8.59 22.40 4.93
CA THR A 147 -9.69 22.13 3.98
C THR A 147 -10.54 20.93 4.42
N TYR A 148 -9.91 19.91 4.96
CA TYR A 148 -10.51 18.64 5.37
C TYR A 148 -10.04 18.26 6.79
N PRO A 149 -10.52 18.95 7.85
CA PRO A 149 -10.02 18.74 9.21
C PRO A 149 -10.15 17.31 9.74
N ALA A 150 -11.14 16.55 9.24
CA ALA A 150 -11.41 15.18 9.65
C ALA A 150 -10.58 14.14 8.88
N LEU A 151 -9.88 14.53 7.80
CA LEU A 151 -9.05 13.61 7.02
C LEU A 151 -7.73 13.34 7.76
N GLU A 152 -7.42 12.07 7.99
CA GLU A 152 -6.18 11.67 8.62
C GLU A 152 -5.01 11.77 7.62
N VAL A 153 -3.88 12.33 8.06
CA VAL A 153 -2.71 12.59 7.22
C VAL A 153 -1.50 11.82 7.72
N ILE A 154 -1.04 10.85 6.94
CA ILE A 154 0.24 10.17 7.16
C ILE A 154 1.29 10.87 6.30
N ALA A 155 2.28 11.48 6.95
CA ALA A 155 3.33 12.26 6.30
C ALA A 155 4.68 11.54 6.34
N GLY A 156 5.55 11.80 5.39
CA GLY A 156 6.90 11.21 5.35
C GLY A 156 7.51 11.21 3.94
N ASN A 157 8.72 10.63 3.77
CA ASN A 157 9.41 9.89 4.83
C ASN A 157 10.34 10.82 5.62
N VAL A 158 10.53 10.47 6.87
CA VAL A 158 11.46 11.15 7.79
C VAL A 158 12.38 10.12 8.46
N VAL A 159 13.52 10.58 8.99
CA VAL A 159 14.49 9.72 9.69
C VAL A 159 15.10 10.37 10.94
N THR A 160 14.70 11.60 11.27
CA THR A 160 15.18 12.32 12.46
C THR A 160 14.03 12.94 13.26
N ARG A 161 14.29 13.27 14.52
CA ARG A 161 13.32 13.95 15.41
C ARG A 161 12.93 15.32 14.89
N GLU A 162 13.91 16.06 14.36
CA GLU A 162 13.73 17.40 13.83
C GLU A 162 12.79 17.39 12.61
N GLN A 163 12.98 16.42 11.70
CA GLN A 163 12.09 16.24 10.57
C GLN A 163 10.66 15.87 11.03
N ALA A 164 10.56 14.99 12.02
CA ALA A 164 9.28 14.62 12.62
C ALA A 164 8.59 15.81 13.27
N ALA A 165 9.34 16.63 14.03
CA ALA A 165 8.82 17.82 14.69
C ALA A 165 8.17 18.79 13.69
N THR A 166 8.82 19.03 12.54
CA THR A 166 8.30 19.89 11.48
C THR A 166 6.97 19.40 10.93
N LEU A 167 6.84 18.09 10.66
CA LEU A 167 5.62 17.53 10.08
C LEU A 167 4.48 17.41 11.10
N ILE A 168 4.79 17.10 12.37
CA ILE A 168 3.82 17.12 13.47
C ILE A 168 3.28 18.53 13.69
N ALA A 169 4.17 19.53 13.71
CA ALA A 169 3.76 20.93 13.84
C ALA A 169 2.91 21.41 12.66
N ALA A 170 3.08 20.85 11.48
CA ALA A 170 2.24 21.12 10.30
C ALA A 170 0.84 20.46 10.41
N GLY A 171 0.63 19.49 11.30
CA GLY A 171 -0.63 18.80 11.53
C GLY A 171 -0.68 17.35 11.03
N ALA A 172 0.45 16.67 10.87
CA ALA A 172 0.48 15.26 10.51
C ALA A 172 -0.07 14.39 11.66
N ASP A 173 -0.97 13.46 11.35
CA ASP A 173 -1.59 12.52 12.30
C ASP A 173 -0.79 11.22 12.44
N GLY A 174 0.05 10.89 11.46
CA GLY A 174 0.96 9.75 11.47
C GLY A 174 2.23 10.03 10.69
N LEU A 175 3.32 9.33 11.01
CA LEU A 175 4.61 9.50 10.35
C LEU A 175 5.09 8.19 9.71
N ARG A 176 5.62 8.29 8.48
CA ARG A 176 6.29 7.21 7.78
C ARG A 176 7.79 7.40 7.86
N VAL A 177 8.49 6.42 8.46
CA VAL A 177 9.91 6.51 8.84
C VAL A 177 10.75 5.54 8.02
N GLY A 178 11.72 6.07 7.31
CA GLY A 178 12.68 5.30 6.54
C GLY A 178 13.14 6.03 5.29
N MET A 179 14.45 6.06 5.07
CA MET A 179 15.06 6.69 3.90
C MET A 179 16.30 5.89 3.49
N GLY A 180 16.24 5.33 2.27
CA GLY A 180 17.31 4.52 1.75
C GLY A 180 17.42 3.10 2.35
N SER A 181 16.46 2.67 3.18
CA SER A 181 16.45 1.35 3.84
C SER A 181 15.73 0.24 3.04
N GLY A 182 15.05 0.59 1.93
CA GLY A 182 14.37 -0.38 1.08
C GLY A 182 15.35 -1.31 0.36
N SER A 183 14.95 -2.57 0.14
CA SER A 183 15.80 -3.61 -0.48
C SER A 183 16.29 -3.30 -1.91
N ILE A 184 15.60 -2.40 -2.60
CA ILE A 184 15.94 -1.94 -3.96
C ILE A 184 16.35 -0.46 -3.97
N CYS A 185 16.57 0.15 -2.80
CA CYS A 185 16.93 1.55 -2.67
C CYS A 185 18.46 1.69 -2.56
N ILE A 186 19.02 2.62 -3.34
CA ILE A 186 20.45 2.98 -3.32
C ILE A 186 20.65 4.46 -2.95
N THR A 187 19.62 5.11 -2.40
CA THR A 187 19.66 6.54 -2.05
C THR A 187 20.79 6.87 -1.07
N GLN A 188 21.07 6.00 -0.09
CA GLN A 188 22.14 6.23 0.87
C GLN A 188 23.52 6.24 0.22
N GLU A 189 23.75 5.35 -0.76
CA GLU A 189 25.02 5.25 -1.48
C GLU A 189 25.18 6.37 -2.51
N VAL A 190 24.17 6.60 -3.34
CA VAL A 190 24.24 7.52 -4.48
C VAL A 190 24.08 8.98 -4.07
N MET A 191 23.19 9.26 -3.10
CA MET A 191 22.88 10.63 -2.64
C MET A 191 23.51 10.99 -1.30
N ALA A 192 24.15 10.03 -0.62
CA ALA A 192 24.68 10.21 0.73
C ALA A 192 23.61 10.66 1.77
N VAL A 193 22.34 10.28 1.54
CA VAL A 193 21.19 10.68 2.37
C VAL A 193 20.49 9.45 2.91
N GLY A 194 20.24 9.44 4.23
CA GLY A 194 19.56 8.36 4.93
C GLY A 194 20.09 8.14 6.33
N ARG A 195 19.51 7.17 7.03
CA ARG A 195 19.97 6.73 8.36
C ARG A 195 19.76 5.22 8.51
N PRO A 196 20.54 4.55 9.40
CA PRO A 196 20.23 3.18 9.80
C PRO A 196 18.79 3.07 10.31
N GLN A 197 18.01 2.15 9.75
CA GLN A 197 16.55 2.11 9.94
C GLN A 197 16.15 1.92 11.42
N ALA A 198 16.81 1.04 12.15
CA ALA A 198 16.53 0.83 13.57
C ALA A 198 16.70 2.11 14.40
N SER A 199 17.80 2.84 14.18
CA SER A 199 18.06 4.12 14.85
C SER A 199 17.03 5.19 14.48
N ALA A 200 16.63 5.24 13.20
CA ALA A 200 15.61 6.19 12.73
C ALA A 200 14.25 5.90 13.37
N VAL A 201 13.79 4.65 13.32
CA VAL A 201 12.51 4.23 13.92
C VAL A 201 12.49 4.55 15.40
N TYR A 202 13.51 4.15 16.15
CA TYR A 202 13.58 4.40 17.59
C TYR A 202 13.53 5.89 17.92
N ALA A 203 14.39 6.69 17.29
CA ALA A 203 14.49 8.12 17.57
C ALA A 203 13.21 8.89 17.22
N VAL A 204 12.58 8.56 16.10
CA VAL A 204 11.35 9.23 15.66
C VAL A 204 10.16 8.76 16.48
N SER A 205 10.03 7.46 16.77
CA SER A 205 8.93 6.93 17.58
C SER A 205 8.94 7.48 19.00
N GLU A 206 10.13 7.53 19.64
CA GLU A 206 10.29 8.09 21.00
C GLU A 206 9.88 9.56 21.04
N PHE A 207 10.20 10.32 20.01
CA PHE A 207 9.80 11.73 19.91
C PHE A 207 8.30 11.88 19.62
N ALA A 208 7.78 11.19 18.58
CA ALA A 208 6.42 11.32 18.10
C ALA A 208 5.37 10.85 19.14
N SER A 209 5.72 9.84 19.94
CA SER A 209 4.84 9.32 21.01
C SER A 209 4.44 10.38 22.05
N ARG A 210 5.28 11.39 22.28
CA ARG A 210 4.99 12.52 23.18
C ARG A 210 3.87 13.41 22.69
N PHE A 211 3.56 13.34 21.40
CA PHE A 211 2.49 14.09 20.73
C PHE A 211 1.32 13.17 20.33
N GLY A 212 1.35 11.89 20.73
CA GLY A 212 0.32 10.91 20.34
C GLY A 212 0.34 10.53 18.86
N VAL A 213 1.42 10.84 18.13
CA VAL A 213 1.53 10.58 16.69
C VAL A 213 2.18 9.21 16.45
N PRO A 214 1.46 8.23 15.86
CA PRO A 214 2.01 6.92 15.57
C PRO A 214 2.99 6.93 14.42
N VAL A 215 3.86 5.91 14.39
CA VAL A 215 4.92 5.75 13.40
C VAL A 215 4.73 4.45 12.61
N ILE A 216 4.93 4.53 11.30
CA ILE A 216 5.04 3.39 10.39
C ILE A 216 6.52 3.21 10.03
N ALA A 217 7.12 2.06 10.36
CA ALA A 217 8.49 1.73 9.96
C ALA A 217 8.49 1.22 8.51
N ASP A 218 9.08 1.99 7.59
CA ASP A 218 9.11 1.72 6.16
C ASP A 218 10.50 1.38 5.65
N GLY A 219 10.64 0.18 5.11
CA GLY A 219 11.88 -0.35 4.54
C GLY A 219 12.72 -1.16 5.51
N GLY A 220 13.59 -2.02 4.96
CA GLY A 220 14.46 -2.91 5.73
C GLY A 220 13.77 -4.14 6.35
N ILE A 221 12.50 -4.35 6.07
CA ILE A 221 11.72 -5.49 6.59
C ILE A 221 11.78 -6.65 5.60
N SER A 222 12.52 -7.70 5.93
CA SER A 222 12.69 -8.89 5.07
C SER A 222 12.17 -10.20 5.67
N ASN A 223 11.80 -10.21 6.96
CA ASN A 223 11.28 -11.37 7.67
C ASN A 223 10.50 -10.96 8.93
N VAL A 224 9.90 -11.94 9.61
CA VAL A 224 9.13 -11.73 10.86
C VAL A 224 9.99 -11.08 11.96
N GLY A 225 11.24 -11.50 12.14
CA GLY A 225 12.13 -10.92 13.14
C GLY A 225 12.38 -9.42 12.94
N HIS A 226 12.42 -8.94 11.68
CA HIS A 226 12.50 -7.50 11.40
C HIS A 226 11.19 -6.77 11.72
N ILE A 227 10.03 -7.40 11.51
CA ILE A 227 8.73 -6.85 11.93
C ILE A 227 8.74 -6.64 13.45
N VAL A 228 9.08 -7.67 14.21
CA VAL A 228 9.12 -7.62 15.69
C VAL A 228 10.07 -6.55 16.20
N LYS A 229 11.27 -6.47 15.62
CA LYS A 229 12.26 -5.45 15.99
C LYS A 229 11.75 -4.03 15.71
N ALA A 230 11.12 -3.79 14.55
CA ALA A 230 10.59 -2.48 14.22
C ALA A 230 9.46 -2.08 15.19
N LEU A 231 8.55 -3.00 15.51
CA LEU A 231 7.52 -2.78 16.53
C LEU A 231 8.12 -2.52 17.90
N ALA A 232 9.10 -3.32 18.35
CA ALA A 232 9.76 -3.12 19.62
C ALA A 232 10.50 -1.77 19.75
N LEU A 233 10.96 -1.21 18.61
CA LEU A 233 11.56 0.12 18.55
C LEU A 233 10.55 1.28 18.55
N GLY A 234 9.25 0.98 18.71
CA GLY A 234 8.20 1.97 18.90
C GLY A 234 7.30 2.20 17.68
N ALA A 235 7.49 1.48 16.58
CA ALA A 235 6.56 1.57 15.46
C ALA A 235 5.20 0.93 15.81
N GLY A 236 4.10 1.58 15.41
CA GLY A 236 2.74 1.02 15.53
C GLY A 236 2.40 0.07 14.36
N ALA A 237 3.07 0.24 13.23
CA ALA A 237 2.91 -0.59 12.03
C ALA A 237 4.22 -0.67 11.24
N VAL A 238 4.29 -1.63 10.30
CA VAL A 238 5.42 -1.78 9.38
C VAL A 238 4.94 -1.72 7.93
N MET A 239 5.76 -1.13 7.06
CA MET A 239 5.53 -1.10 5.62
C MET A 239 6.59 -1.99 4.93
N MET A 240 6.10 -2.90 4.07
CA MET A 240 6.92 -3.94 3.47
C MET A 240 6.78 -3.89 1.95
N GLY A 241 7.85 -3.50 1.26
CA GLY A 241 7.93 -3.55 -0.21
C GLY A 241 8.42 -4.91 -0.70
N GLY A 242 9.73 -5.16 -0.58
CA GLY A 242 10.38 -6.37 -1.09
C GLY A 242 9.82 -7.67 -0.53
N LEU A 243 9.43 -7.69 0.77
CA LEU A 243 8.89 -8.89 1.39
C LEU A 243 7.56 -9.34 0.75
N LEU A 244 6.72 -8.39 0.31
CA LEU A 244 5.43 -8.66 -0.33
C LEU A 244 5.50 -8.66 -1.86
N ALA A 245 6.58 -8.16 -2.47
CA ALA A 245 6.71 -8.04 -3.92
C ALA A 245 6.65 -9.38 -4.66
N GLY A 246 7.03 -10.49 -4.02
CA GLY A 246 6.97 -11.83 -4.58
C GLY A 246 5.59 -12.50 -4.50
N THR A 247 4.56 -11.84 -3.94
CA THR A 247 3.22 -12.42 -3.84
C THR A 247 2.48 -12.37 -5.18
N THR A 248 1.53 -13.29 -5.37
CA THR A 248 0.76 -13.40 -6.62
C THR A 248 0.03 -12.10 -6.95
N GLU A 249 -0.51 -11.42 -5.95
CA GLU A 249 -1.29 -10.20 -6.09
C GLU A 249 -0.44 -8.93 -6.33
N ALA A 250 0.85 -8.99 -6.03
CA ALA A 250 1.76 -7.87 -6.32
C ALA A 250 1.99 -7.73 -7.84
N PRO A 251 2.21 -6.52 -8.37
CA PRO A 251 2.55 -6.34 -9.79
C PRO A 251 3.90 -6.97 -10.14
N GLY A 252 4.11 -7.27 -11.40
CA GLY A 252 5.34 -7.86 -11.95
C GLY A 252 5.09 -9.22 -12.62
N GLU A 253 5.92 -9.53 -13.62
CA GLU A 253 5.87 -10.77 -14.37
C GLU A 253 6.63 -11.90 -13.65
N TYR A 254 6.09 -13.12 -13.71
CA TYR A 254 6.80 -14.31 -13.25
C TYR A 254 7.70 -14.88 -14.33
N PHE A 255 8.89 -15.35 -13.94
CA PHE A 255 9.79 -16.08 -14.80
C PHE A 255 10.63 -17.09 -13.99
N TYR A 256 11.41 -17.92 -14.67
CA TYR A 256 12.34 -18.85 -14.03
C TYR A 256 13.75 -18.30 -14.15
N HIS A 257 14.44 -18.22 -13.01
CA HIS A 257 15.85 -17.86 -12.91
C HIS A 257 16.55 -18.90 -12.05
N GLU A 258 17.60 -19.52 -12.58
CA GLU A 258 18.35 -20.59 -11.90
C GLU A 258 17.46 -21.72 -11.34
N GLY A 259 16.44 -22.13 -12.11
CA GLY A 259 15.50 -23.17 -11.72
C GLY A 259 14.46 -22.79 -10.65
N LYS A 260 14.50 -21.57 -10.15
CA LYS A 260 13.54 -21.04 -9.17
C LYS A 260 12.52 -20.13 -9.86
N ARG A 261 11.26 -20.21 -9.42
CA ARG A 261 10.23 -19.25 -9.85
C ARG A 261 10.42 -17.93 -9.12
N VAL A 262 10.61 -16.88 -9.88
CA VAL A 262 10.85 -15.53 -9.38
C VAL A 262 9.91 -14.53 -10.05
N LYS A 263 9.79 -13.35 -9.47
CA LYS A 263 8.95 -12.26 -9.96
C LYS A 263 9.78 -11.01 -10.17
N ALA A 264 9.57 -10.31 -11.27
CA ALA A 264 10.22 -9.04 -11.55
C ALA A 264 9.81 -8.00 -10.49
N TYR A 265 10.80 -7.34 -9.89
CA TYR A 265 10.63 -6.31 -8.89
C TYR A 265 11.43 -5.07 -9.26
N ARG A 266 10.74 -3.95 -9.42
CA ARG A 266 11.33 -2.71 -9.92
C ARG A 266 11.16 -1.58 -8.90
N GLY A 267 12.28 -0.94 -8.56
CA GLY A 267 12.28 0.26 -7.72
C GLY A 267 11.72 1.47 -8.47
N MET A 268 10.92 2.28 -7.78
CA MET A 268 10.41 3.54 -8.35
C MET A 268 11.54 4.51 -8.73
N GLY A 269 12.67 4.46 -8.03
CA GLY A 269 13.87 5.25 -8.34
C GLY A 269 14.80 4.60 -9.38
N SER A 270 14.43 3.49 -10.02
CA SER A 270 15.25 2.85 -11.05
C SER A 270 15.12 3.59 -12.39
N ILE A 271 16.15 3.46 -13.23
CA ILE A 271 16.13 4.03 -14.59
C ILE A 271 14.96 3.44 -15.40
N GLU A 272 14.72 2.13 -15.27
CA GLU A 272 13.64 1.43 -15.97
C GLU A 272 12.26 2.00 -15.60
N ALA A 273 12.05 2.36 -14.31
CA ALA A 273 10.81 3.00 -13.88
C ALA A 273 10.68 4.43 -14.45
N MET A 274 11.76 5.20 -14.45
CA MET A 274 11.77 6.57 -14.97
C MET A 274 11.64 6.63 -16.49
N GLU A 275 11.97 5.56 -17.20
CA GLU A 275 11.90 5.45 -18.66
C GLU A 275 10.66 4.72 -19.16
N GLN A 276 9.83 4.22 -18.26
CA GLN A 276 8.59 3.52 -18.64
C GLN A 276 7.68 4.41 -19.48
N GLY A 277 7.21 3.87 -20.62
CA GLY A 277 6.33 4.60 -21.54
C GLY A 277 7.05 5.44 -22.60
N LYS A 278 8.37 5.52 -22.58
CA LYS A 278 9.14 6.11 -23.71
C LYS A 278 9.10 5.18 -24.91
N PRO A 279 8.94 5.72 -26.14
CA PRO A 279 9.16 4.94 -27.36
C PRO A 279 10.57 4.35 -27.35
N GLY A 280 10.70 3.03 -27.45
CA GLY A 280 11.99 2.32 -27.42
C GLY A 280 12.50 1.92 -26.03
N SER A 281 11.76 2.16 -24.95
CA SER A 281 12.10 1.62 -23.63
C SER A 281 12.14 0.10 -23.66
N ALA A 282 13.18 -0.50 -23.05
CA ALA A 282 13.34 -1.95 -23.01
C ALA A 282 12.14 -2.61 -22.31
N PRO A 283 11.67 -3.77 -22.80
CA PRO A 283 10.67 -4.57 -22.08
C PRO A 283 11.21 -4.93 -20.68
N ILE A 284 10.32 -5.01 -19.71
CA ILE A 284 10.62 -5.52 -18.37
C ILE A 284 11.31 -6.89 -18.53
N PRO A 285 12.40 -7.20 -17.80
CA PRO A 285 12.97 -8.53 -17.80
C PRO A 285 11.88 -9.56 -17.50
N GLY A 286 11.67 -10.53 -18.40
CA GLY A 286 10.59 -11.52 -18.30
C GLY A 286 9.35 -11.24 -19.15
N SER A 287 9.12 -10.04 -19.69
CA SER A 287 8.01 -9.79 -20.60
C SER A 287 8.35 -10.33 -22.01
N LYS A 288 7.53 -11.25 -22.53
CA LYS A 288 7.64 -11.73 -23.90
C LYS A 288 7.15 -10.63 -24.88
N ALA A 289 8.08 -9.85 -25.41
CA ALA A 289 7.84 -9.19 -26.69
C ALA A 289 8.17 -10.21 -27.79
N ASN A 290 7.14 -10.74 -28.45
CA ASN A 290 7.21 -11.51 -29.68
C ASN A 290 8.57 -12.17 -30.01
N GLY A 291 8.86 -13.29 -29.37
CA GLY A 291 9.54 -14.41 -30.00
C GLY A 291 11.04 -14.35 -30.29
N LYS A 292 11.83 -13.35 -29.87
CA LYS A 292 13.31 -13.43 -29.97
C LYS A 292 14.02 -12.70 -28.82
N PRO A 293 14.98 -13.34 -28.11
CA PRO A 293 15.79 -12.64 -27.11
C PRO A 293 16.74 -11.66 -27.81
N ARG A 294 16.66 -10.37 -27.43
CA ARG A 294 17.68 -9.39 -27.88
C ARG A 294 18.95 -9.56 -27.04
N LYS A 295 20.04 -9.88 -27.71
CA LYS A 295 21.39 -9.80 -27.18
C LYS A 295 21.80 -8.34 -27.06
N TYR A 296 22.07 -7.91 -25.81
CA TYR A 296 22.71 -6.65 -25.40
C TYR A 296 22.00 -5.31 -25.75
N PRO A 297 22.00 -4.34 -24.83
CA PRO A 297 21.48 -2.98 -25.10
C PRO A 297 22.43 -2.25 -26.05
N THR A 298 21.90 -1.76 -27.16
CA THR A 298 22.57 -0.79 -28.03
C THR A 298 22.67 0.56 -27.33
N PRO A 299 23.81 1.26 -27.39
CA PRO A 299 23.91 2.61 -26.86
C PRO A 299 22.92 3.54 -27.58
N PRO A 300 22.38 4.56 -26.89
CA PRO A 300 21.35 5.43 -27.45
C PRO A 300 21.89 6.18 -28.67
N SER A 301 21.23 6.04 -29.82
CA SER A 301 21.45 6.91 -30.96
C SER A 301 21.11 8.35 -30.59
N LYS A 302 21.99 9.29 -30.93
CA LYS A 302 21.74 10.75 -30.79
C LYS A 302 20.51 11.13 -31.62
N ALA A 303 19.35 11.18 -31.00
CA ALA A 303 18.16 11.80 -31.56
C ALA A 303 18.16 13.27 -31.20
N GLN A 304 18.29 14.12 -32.20
CA GLN A 304 18.18 15.56 -32.11
C GLN A 304 16.75 15.99 -31.73
N GLY A 305 16.64 16.82 -30.68
CA GLY A 305 15.70 17.92 -30.62
C GLY A 305 14.22 17.63 -30.53
N ARG A 306 13.74 17.59 -29.27
CA ARG A 306 12.58 18.31 -28.72
C ARG A 306 12.51 17.91 -27.24
N ASN A 307 12.54 18.88 -26.34
CA ASN A 307 12.31 18.66 -24.90
C ASN A 307 10.87 18.17 -24.70
N HIS A 308 10.63 16.86 -24.87
CA HIS A 308 9.41 16.24 -24.43
C HIS A 308 9.55 15.95 -22.94
N VAL A 309 8.83 16.71 -22.13
CA VAL A 309 8.62 16.39 -20.73
C VAL A 309 8.02 14.98 -20.67
N HIS A 310 8.73 14.05 -20.04
CA HIS A 310 8.26 12.68 -19.88
C HIS A 310 7.74 12.50 -18.46
N GLU A 311 6.43 12.57 -18.30
CA GLU A 311 5.73 12.45 -17.03
C GLU A 311 5.28 11.02 -16.79
N ASN A 312 5.77 10.40 -15.72
CA ASN A 312 5.23 9.18 -15.13
C ASN A 312 5.42 9.23 -13.60
N ALA A 313 4.81 8.28 -12.87
CA ALA A 313 4.85 8.26 -11.41
C ALA A 313 6.29 8.29 -10.84
N ALA A 314 7.25 7.65 -11.51
CA ALA A 314 8.65 7.65 -11.08
C ALA A 314 9.33 9.01 -11.33
N THR A 315 9.18 9.60 -12.51
CA THR A 315 9.76 10.92 -12.81
C THR A 315 9.15 12.01 -11.95
N THR A 316 7.86 11.97 -11.72
CA THR A 316 7.14 12.91 -10.85
C THR A 316 7.64 12.85 -9.41
N ARG A 317 7.81 11.64 -8.85
CA ARG A 317 8.32 11.44 -7.48
C ARG A 317 9.73 12.00 -7.26
N TYR A 318 10.60 11.90 -8.27
CA TYR A 318 12.01 12.30 -8.17
C TYR A 318 12.30 13.65 -8.86
N PHE A 319 11.28 14.41 -9.25
CA PHE A 319 11.40 15.73 -9.90
C PHE A 319 12.32 15.70 -11.13
N SER A 320 12.22 14.64 -11.93
CA SER A 320 13.12 14.40 -13.06
C SER A 320 12.43 14.42 -14.43
N GLU A 321 11.23 14.99 -14.54
CA GLU A 321 10.41 14.99 -15.76
C GLU A 321 11.09 15.73 -16.92
N SER A 322 11.71 16.89 -16.62
CA SER A 322 12.41 17.72 -17.59
C SER A 322 13.90 17.40 -17.73
N SER A 323 14.44 16.53 -16.85
CA SER A 323 15.85 16.21 -16.85
C SER A 323 16.20 15.24 -17.98
N THR A 324 17.21 15.60 -18.79
CA THR A 324 17.83 14.70 -19.79
C THR A 324 18.75 13.67 -19.15
N ILE A 325 19.33 14.00 -17.99
CA ILE A 325 20.19 13.12 -17.21
C ILE A 325 19.39 12.64 -15.99
N LYS A 326 19.24 11.33 -15.84
CA LYS A 326 18.53 10.70 -14.73
C LYS A 326 19.52 9.99 -13.84
N VAL A 327 19.44 10.26 -12.53
CA VAL A 327 20.26 9.60 -11.53
C VAL A 327 19.40 8.57 -10.83
N ALA A 328 19.78 7.29 -10.92
CA ALA A 328 19.07 6.22 -10.24
C ALA A 328 19.21 6.34 -8.72
N GLN A 329 18.12 6.21 -8.01
CA GLN A 329 18.07 6.06 -6.55
C GLN A 329 17.50 4.71 -6.13
N GLY A 330 17.28 3.82 -7.09
CA GLY A 330 16.80 2.47 -6.91
C GLY A 330 17.24 1.58 -8.06
N VAL A 331 17.10 0.28 -7.87
CA VAL A 331 17.44 -0.76 -8.85
C VAL A 331 16.22 -1.60 -9.19
N SER A 332 16.32 -2.34 -10.29
CA SER A 332 15.40 -3.42 -10.67
C SER A 332 16.09 -4.76 -10.46
N GLY A 333 15.33 -5.76 -10.07
CA GLY A 333 15.81 -7.12 -9.86
C GLY A 333 14.66 -8.11 -9.85
N ASP A 334 14.88 -9.24 -9.26
CA ASP A 334 13.84 -10.26 -9.04
C ASP A 334 13.70 -10.61 -7.55
N VAL A 335 12.55 -11.15 -7.21
CA VAL A 335 12.25 -11.65 -5.85
C VAL A 335 11.66 -13.05 -5.97
N GLN A 336 11.97 -13.87 -4.98
CA GLN A 336 11.42 -15.22 -4.91
C GLN A 336 9.90 -15.18 -4.80
N ASP A 337 9.22 -16.08 -5.51
CA ASP A 337 7.79 -16.31 -5.37
C ASP A 337 7.41 -16.66 -3.92
N LYS A 338 6.38 -16.00 -3.39
CA LYS A 338 5.86 -16.17 -2.04
C LYS A 338 4.45 -16.76 -2.02
N GLY A 339 3.91 -17.11 -3.20
CA GLY A 339 2.52 -17.54 -3.32
C GLY A 339 1.53 -16.39 -3.10
N SER A 340 0.31 -16.73 -2.68
CA SER A 340 -0.74 -15.72 -2.45
C SER A 340 -0.48 -14.91 -1.18
N VAL A 341 -0.75 -13.61 -1.22
CA VAL A 341 -0.76 -12.74 -0.04
C VAL A 341 -1.76 -13.24 1.02
N LYS A 342 -2.80 -13.94 0.60
CA LYS A 342 -3.83 -14.52 1.49
C LYS A 342 -3.29 -15.63 2.38
N ASP A 343 -2.24 -16.30 1.96
CA ASP A 343 -1.56 -17.34 2.73
C ASP A 343 -0.32 -16.76 3.43
N PHE A 344 0.36 -15.84 2.78
CA PHE A 344 1.61 -15.30 3.28
C PHE A 344 1.41 -14.31 4.46
N LEU A 345 0.35 -13.48 4.45
CA LEU A 345 0.05 -12.59 5.59
C LEU A 345 -0.32 -13.36 6.86
N PRO A 346 -1.19 -14.41 6.84
CA PRO A 346 -1.40 -15.26 8.01
C PRO A 346 -0.11 -15.89 8.56
N TYR A 347 0.80 -16.32 7.69
CA TYR A 347 2.12 -16.81 8.11
C TYR A 347 2.93 -15.74 8.86
N LEU A 348 3.02 -14.51 8.33
CA LEU A 348 3.70 -13.40 8.99
C LEU A 348 3.05 -13.05 10.33
N HIS A 349 1.72 -13.06 10.39
CA HIS A 349 0.95 -12.79 11.61
C HIS A 349 1.19 -13.87 12.66
N ALA A 350 1.14 -15.15 12.31
CA ALA A 350 1.43 -16.25 13.22
C ALA A 350 2.87 -16.16 13.76
N GLY A 351 3.84 -15.85 12.88
CA GLY A 351 5.22 -15.64 13.30
C GLY A 351 5.38 -14.47 14.27
N LEU A 352 4.65 -13.37 14.06
CA LEU A 352 4.62 -12.24 15.02
C LEU A 352 4.04 -12.68 16.36
N GLN A 353 2.93 -13.43 16.37
CA GLN A 353 2.31 -13.92 17.59
C GLN A 353 3.26 -14.84 18.39
N HIS A 354 3.94 -15.77 17.72
CA HIS A 354 4.95 -16.63 18.34
C HIS A 354 6.10 -15.81 18.92
N SER A 355 6.59 -14.82 18.19
CA SER A 355 7.66 -13.95 18.72
C SER A 355 7.23 -13.17 19.96
N LEU A 356 6.01 -12.63 19.99
CA LEU A 356 5.47 -11.94 21.16
C LEU A 356 5.30 -12.90 22.35
N GLN A 357 4.85 -14.14 22.09
CA GLN A 357 4.75 -15.20 23.10
C GLN A 357 6.11 -15.53 23.70
N ASP A 358 7.13 -15.71 22.88
CA ASP A 358 8.50 -16.04 23.34
C ASP A 358 9.11 -14.88 24.16
N ILE A 359 8.79 -13.64 23.79
CA ILE A 359 9.19 -12.44 24.56
C ILE A 359 8.38 -12.31 25.87
N GLY A 360 7.22 -12.97 25.99
CA GLY A 360 6.31 -12.87 27.13
C GLY A 360 5.42 -11.62 27.10
N ILE A 361 5.07 -11.13 25.90
CA ILE A 361 4.33 -9.89 25.67
C ILE A 361 2.98 -10.20 24.98
N ARG A 362 1.90 -9.52 25.35
CA ARG A 362 0.55 -9.77 24.84
C ARG A 362 0.11 -8.89 23.67
N ASN A 363 0.68 -7.69 23.56
CA ASN A 363 0.32 -6.72 22.54
C ASN A 363 1.44 -5.70 22.29
N VAL A 364 1.32 -4.93 21.21
CA VAL A 364 2.36 -3.96 20.79
C VAL A 364 2.58 -2.85 21.83
N LEU A 365 1.54 -2.38 22.50
CA LEU A 365 1.67 -1.33 23.52
C LEU A 365 2.48 -1.84 24.72
N GLU A 366 2.23 -3.07 25.17
CA GLU A 366 3.01 -3.71 26.22
C GLU A 366 4.47 -3.92 25.78
N LEU A 367 4.72 -4.22 24.51
CA LEU A 367 6.05 -4.31 23.94
C LEU A 367 6.80 -2.97 24.03
N HIS A 368 6.15 -1.87 23.63
CA HIS A 368 6.73 -0.52 23.75
C HIS A 368 7.09 -0.17 25.19
N ASN A 369 6.15 -0.39 26.11
CA ASN A 369 6.37 -0.12 27.54
C ASN A 369 7.51 -0.98 28.10
N SER A 370 7.58 -2.26 27.73
CA SER A 370 8.62 -3.20 28.18
C SER A 370 10.01 -2.83 27.68
N VAL A 371 10.12 -2.28 26.49
CA VAL A 371 11.39 -1.75 25.98
C VAL A 371 11.78 -0.46 26.73
N HIS A 372 10.84 0.43 26.97
CA HIS A 372 11.07 1.65 27.74
C HIS A 372 11.51 1.39 29.18
N GLU A 373 10.91 0.40 29.83
CA GLU A 373 11.21 -0.03 31.19
C GLU A 373 12.48 -0.89 31.27
N GLY A 374 13.06 -1.26 30.13
CA GLY A 374 14.26 -2.11 30.06
C GLY A 374 14.01 -3.58 30.38
N ARG A 375 12.74 -4.03 30.44
CA ARG A 375 12.38 -5.45 30.56
C ARG A 375 12.70 -6.24 29.28
N VAL A 376 12.47 -5.63 28.12
CA VAL A 376 12.91 -6.12 26.80
C VAL A 376 14.07 -5.26 26.33
N ARG A 377 15.18 -5.90 25.96
CA ARG A 377 16.43 -5.22 25.63
C ARG A 377 16.92 -5.61 24.24
N PHE A 378 17.62 -4.68 23.61
CA PHE A 378 18.41 -4.92 22.41
C PHE A 378 19.87 -5.02 22.79
N GLU A 379 20.54 -6.05 22.29
CA GLU A 379 21.95 -6.27 22.51
C GLU A 379 22.74 -6.23 21.20
N LEU A 380 23.90 -5.62 21.23
CA LEU A 380 24.83 -5.62 20.10
C LEU A 380 25.50 -6.99 20.02
N ARG A 381 25.35 -7.68 18.89
CA ARG A 381 26.00 -8.96 18.64
C ARG A 381 27.41 -8.78 18.10
N THR A 382 28.34 -9.57 18.60
CA THR A 382 29.65 -9.79 17.98
C THR A 382 29.51 -10.56 16.67
N ALA A 383 30.54 -10.56 15.85
CA ALA A 383 30.54 -11.35 14.60
C ALA A 383 30.30 -12.85 14.87
N SER A 384 30.92 -13.41 15.94
CA SER A 384 30.71 -14.80 16.33
C SER A 384 29.25 -15.08 16.72
N ALA A 385 28.65 -14.19 17.55
CA ALA A 385 27.26 -14.31 17.97
C ALA A 385 26.26 -14.16 16.79
N GLN A 386 26.64 -13.43 15.74
CA GLN A 386 25.82 -13.36 14.51
C GLN A 386 25.82 -14.68 13.74
N VAL A 387 26.98 -15.35 13.63
CA VAL A 387 27.09 -16.66 13.00
C VAL A 387 26.35 -17.71 13.82
N GLU A 388 26.54 -17.74 15.15
CA GLU A 388 25.86 -18.65 16.07
C GLU A 388 24.33 -18.50 16.03
N GLY A 389 23.82 -17.27 15.90
CA GLY A 389 22.40 -16.97 15.83
C GLY A 389 21.77 -17.18 14.45
N GLY A 390 22.53 -17.65 13.47
CA GLY A 390 22.08 -17.99 12.12
C GLY A 390 22.18 -19.49 11.82
N VAL A 391 21.74 -19.92 10.63
CA VAL A 391 21.98 -21.28 10.16
C VAL A 391 23.47 -21.45 9.88
N HIS A 392 24.08 -22.45 10.49
CA HIS A 392 25.49 -22.76 10.31
C HIS A 392 25.71 -24.28 10.33
N GLY A 393 26.81 -24.73 9.73
CA GLY A 393 27.17 -26.15 9.68
C GLY A 393 26.29 -27.02 8.79
N LEU A 394 25.42 -26.41 7.95
CA LEU A 394 24.60 -27.10 6.96
C LEU A 394 25.07 -26.72 5.54
N ASN A 395 25.05 -27.70 4.64
CA ASN A 395 25.21 -27.46 3.21
C ASN A 395 23.85 -27.04 2.65
N SER A 396 23.75 -25.83 2.10
CA SER A 396 22.52 -25.28 1.48
C SER A 396 22.57 -25.33 -0.03
#